data_3628828371c6e276a19f3393ad45caf3
#
_entry.id   3628828371c6e276a19f3393ad45caf3
#
_cell.length_a   1.000
_cell.length_b   1.000
_cell.length_c   1.000
_cell.angle_alpha   90.00
_cell.angle_beta   90.00
_cell.angle_gamma   90.00
#
_symmetry.space_group_name_H-M   'P 1'
#
loop_
_entity.id
_entity.type
_entity.pdbx_description
1 polymer ?
#
loop_
_entity_poly.entity_id
_entity_poly.type
_entity_poly.pdbx_seq_one_letter_code
_entity_poly.pdbx_strand_id
1 'polypeptide(L)'
;MSLQRHVVDFEKLSLETLKKWCGITSAIVSDCMNRTHFMSAAIKPLKLGFTLVGQARTVTGMVGDSGISHAAIALAEKGEVLVIDAGGYENVAI
;
A
#
# COMPACT_ATOMS: atom_id res chain seq x y z
N MET A 1 10.24 4.61 -21.64
CA MET A 1 9.77 4.90 -20.30
C MET A 1 10.90 4.64 -19.30
N SER A 2 11.13 5.57 -18.42
CA SER A 2 12.18 5.42 -17.40
C SER A 2 11.57 5.12 -16.03
N LEU A 3 12.14 4.14 -15.36
CA LEU A 3 11.81 3.84 -13.97
C LEU A 3 12.78 4.61 -13.07
N GLN A 4 12.22 5.26 -12.06
CA GLN A 4 13.00 5.88 -11.01
C GLN A 4 12.79 5.13 -9.70
N ARG A 5 13.87 4.74 -9.07
CA ARG A 5 13.82 4.09 -7.76
C ARG A 5 14.50 5.01 -6.75
N HIS A 6 13.73 5.45 -5.78
CA HIS A 6 14.26 6.23 -4.67
C HIS A 6 14.62 5.30 -3.53
N VAL A 7 15.91 5.22 -3.21
CA VAL A 7 16.38 4.45 -2.06
C VAL A 7 16.33 5.38 -0.86
N VAL A 8 15.37 5.16 0.00
CA VAL A 8 15.16 5.95 1.22
C VAL A 8 15.58 5.11 2.41
N ASP A 9 16.44 5.68 3.24
CA ASP A 9 16.86 5.04 4.48
C ASP A 9 15.81 5.31 5.56
N PHE A 10 15.09 4.28 5.96
CA PHE A 10 14.08 4.37 7.00
C PHE A 10 14.03 3.07 7.80
N GLU A 11 13.56 3.17 9.02
CA GLU A 11 13.41 2.01 9.88
C GLU A 11 12.20 1.18 9.46
N LYS A 12 12.45 -0.07 9.07
CA LYS A 12 11.38 -1.00 8.73
C LYS A 12 10.77 -1.60 9.99
N LEU A 13 9.45 -1.75 9.97
CA LEU A 13 8.75 -2.44 11.03
C LEU A 13 9.07 -3.93 11.00
N SER A 14 9.33 -4.52 12.16
CA SER A 14 9.54 -5.96 12.27
C SER A 14 8.23 -6.71 12.05
N LEU A 15 8.32 -7.98 11.65
CA LEU A 15 7.14 -8.83 11.52
C LEU A 15 6.42 -8.99 12.86
N GLU A 16 7.16 -8.97 13.96
CA GLU A 16 6.59 -9.04 15.30
C GLU A 16 5.75 -7.81 15.64
N THR A 17 6.24 -6.61 15.28
CA THR A 17 5.48 -5.37 15.42
C THR A 17 4.22 -5.39 14.56
N LEU A 18 4.32 -5.87 13.33
CA LEU A 18 3.18 -5.97 12.41
C LEU A 18 2.10 -6.91 12.95
N LYS A 19 2.50 -8.00 13.61
CA LYS A 19 1.54 -8.94 14.22
C LYS A 19 0.71 -8.30 15.32
N LYS A 20 1.24 -7.32 16.02
CA LYS A 20 0.50 -6.59 17.07
C LYS A 20 -0.68 -5.80 16.53
N TRP A 21 -0.65 -5.46 15.25
CA TRP A 21 -1.74 -4.74 14.59
C TRP A 21 -2.87 -5.68 14.14
N CYS A 22 -2.64 -6.98 14.10
CA CYS A 22 -3.66 -7.94 13.71
C CYS A 22 -4.83 -7.89 14.70
N GLY A 23 -6.05 -7.82 14.18
CA GLY A 23 -7.25 -7.74 15.01
C GLY A 23 -7.65 -6.31 15.40
N ILE A 24 -6.82 -5.31 15.13
CA ILE A 24 -7.18 -3.90 15.35
C ILE A 24 -7.91 -3.41 14.10
N THR A 25 -9.10 -2.86 14.29
CA THR A 25 -9.89 -2.34 13.16
C THR A 25 -9.30 -1.03 12.64
N SER A 26 -9.41 -0.81 11.34
CA SER A 26 -8.96 0.43 10.73
C SER A 26 -9.73 1.65 11.25
N ALA A 27 -10.98 1.47 11.66
CA ALA A 27 -11.77 2.54 12.26
C ALA A 27 -11.15 3.07 13.57
N ILE A 28 -10.67 2.16 14.42
CA ILE A 28 -9.99 2.54 15.67
C ILE A 28 -8.68 3.26 15.37
N VAL A 29 -7.92 2.77 14.39
CA VAL A 29 -6.67 3.44 13.97
C VAL A 29 -6.95 4.85 13.46
N SER A 30 -7.99 5.01 12.66
CA SER A 30 -8.40 6.33 12.16
C SER A 30 -8.75 7.28 13.30
N ASP A 31 -9.49 6.81 14.30
CA ASP A 31 -9.84 7.62 15.47
C ASP A 31 -8.60 8.07 16.24
N CYS A 32 -7.62 7.20 16.40
CA CYS A 32 -6.35 7.55 17.06
C CYS A 32 -5.55 8.57 16.28
N MET A 33 -5.77 8.69 14.98
CA MET A 33 -5.11 9.66 14.09
C MET A 33 -5.96 10.92 13.88
N ASN A 34 -6.95 11.18 14.74
CA ASN A 34 -7.89 12.29 14.60
C ASN A 34 -8.63 12.27 13.26
N ARG A 35 -8.93 11.10 12.74
CA ARG A 35 -9.63 10.88 11.47
C ARG A 35 -8.92 11.55 10.29
N THR A 36 -7.59 11.48 10.28
CA THR A 36 -6.75 12.03 9.22
C THR A 36 -5.85 10.95 8.62
N HIS A 37 -5.26 11.24 7.46
CA HIS A 37 -4.24 10.39 6.82
C HIS A 37 -4.71 8.96 6.53
N PHE A 38 -5.98 8.77 6.22
CA PHE A 38 -6.51 7.48 5.80
C PHE A 38 -6.92 7.49 4.33
N MET A 39 -7.00 6.32 3.74
CA MET A 39 -7.36 6.19 2.33
C MET A 39 -8.86 6.44 2.11
N SER A 40 -9.21 6.83 0.88
CA SER A 40 -10.59 7.04 0.48
C SER A 40 -11.45 5.79 0.71
N ALA A 41 -12.73 6.00 1.01
CA ALA A 41 -13.71 4.92 1.11
C ALA A 41 -13.91 4.15 -0.21
N ALA A 42 -13.41 4.67 -1.32
CA ALA A 42 -13.40 3.96 -2.60
C ALA A 42 -12.45 2.76 -2.59
N ILE A 43 -11.45 2.76 -1.69
CA ILE A 43 -10.54 1.62 -1.50
C ILE A 43 -11.26 0.58 -0.64
N LYS A 44 -11.67 -0.51 -1.27
CA LYS A 44 -12.47 -1.56 -0.62
C LYS A 44 -11.85 -2.93 -0.86
N PRO A 45 -12.02 -3.88 0.08
CA PRO A 45 -11.56 -5.25 -0.15
C PRO A 45 -12.27 -5.89 -1.35
N LEU A 46 -11.54 -6.68 -2.11
CA LEU A 46 -12.12 -7.45 -3.21
C LEU A 46 -13.09 -8.53 -2.72
N LYS A 47 -12.91 -9.00 -1.51
CA LYS A 47 -13.74 -10.02 -0.90
C LYS A 47 -14.08 -9.61 0.53
N LEU A 48 -15.32 -9.81 0.90
CA LEU A 48 -15.78 -9.51 2.26
C LEU A 48 -14.96 -10.32 3.29
N GLY A 49 -14.51 -9.64 4.33
CA GLY A 49 -13.73 -10.26 5.38
C GLY A 49 -12.21 -10.24 5.15
N PHE A 50 -11.73 -9.74 4.01
CA PHE A 50 -10.30 -9.57 3.81
C PHE A 50 -9.74 -8.51 4.75
N THR A 51 -8.64 -8.85 5.40
CA THR A 51 -7.87 -7.93 6.23
C THR A 51 -6.42 -7.94 5.76
N LEU A 52 -5.75 -6.82 5.94
CA LEU A 52 -4.39 -6.64 5.46
C LEU A 52 -3.63 -5.73 6.42
N VAL A 53 -2.46 -6.19 6.86
CA VAL A 53 -1.57 -5.43 7.72
C VAL A 53 -0.14 -5.60 7.18
N GLY A 54 0.54 -4.50 6.97
CA GLY A 54 1.92 -4.57 6.50
C GLY A 54 2.59 -3.22 6.44
N GLN A 55 3.89 -3.25 6.20
CA GLN A 55 4.68 -2.06 5.94
C GLN A 55 4.36 -1.55 4.54
N ALA A 56 3.99 -0.28 4.42
CA ALA A 56 3.68 0.28 3.12
C ALA A 56 4.95 0.39 2.25
N ARG A 57 4.84 -0.09 1.02
CA ARG A 57 5.79 0.21 -0.05
C ARG A 57 5.03 0.95 -1.13
N THR A 58 5.37 2.21 -1.32
CA THR A 58 4.60 3.10 -2.18
C THR A 58 5.19 3.19 -3.58
N VAL A 59 4.31 3.26 -4.56
CA VAL A 59 4.67 3.35 -5.98
C VAL A 59 3.74 4.36 -6.64
N THR A 60 4.33 5.24 -7.44
CA THR A 60 3.56 6.21 -8.24
C THR A 60 3.86 5.95 -9.71
N GLY A 61 2.83 5.76 -10.50
CA GLY A 61 2.95 5.56 -11.94
C GLY A 61 2.24 6.64 -12.73
N MET A 62 2.58 6.72 -14.01
CA MET A 62 1.83 7.56 -14.95
C MET A 62 0.50 6.90 -15.27
N VAL A 63 -0.46 7.70 -15.67
CA VAL A 63 -1.79 7.21 -16.08
C VAL A 63 -1.64 6.13 -17.17
N GLY A 64 -2.21 4.96 -16.93
CA GLY A 64 -2.16 3.85 -17.87
C GLY A 64 -0.85 3.06 -17.90
N ASP A 65 0.10 3.37 -17.03
CA ASP A 65 1.40 2.67 -17.00
C ASP A 65 1.35 1.47 -16.07
N SER A 66 1.27 0.27 -16.65
CA SER A 66 1.30 -0.98 -15.88
C SER A 66 2.72 -1.48 -15.59
N GLY A 67 3.73 -0.95 -16.27
CA GLY A 67 5.12 -1.39 -16.09
C GLY A 67 5.65 -1.11 -14.69
N ILE A 68 5.24 0.01 -14.10
CA ILE A 68 5.65 0.38 -12.73
C ILE A 68 5.08 -0.60 -11.69
N SER A 69 3.86 -1.09 -11.91
CA SER A 69 3.24 -2.07 -11.01
C SER A 69 3.97 -3.40 -11.05
N HIS A 70 4.37 -3.86 -12.24
CA HIS A 70 5.16 -5.09 -12.37
C HIS A 70 6.52 -4.97 -11.70
N ALA A 71 7.20 -3.83 -11.86
CA ALA A 71 8.47 -3.58 -11.20
C ALA A 71 8.31 -3.56 -9.66
N ALA A 72 7.24 -2.96 -9.16
CA ALA A 72 6.97 -2.91 -7.73
C ALA A 72 6.75 -4.31 -7.14
N ILE A 73 6.02 -5.16 -7.83
CA ILE A 73 5.81 -6.56 -7.40
C ILE A 73 7.14 -7.29 -7.31
N ALA A 74 8.03 -7.11 -8.29
CA ALA A 74 9.34 -7.76 -8.29
C ALA A 74 10.25 -7.30 -7.15
N LEU A 75 10.08 -6.06 -6.67
CA LEU A 75 10.88 -5.49 -5.60
C LEU A 75 10.28 -5.67 -4.21
N ALA A 76 9.04 -6.10 -4.13
CA ALA A 76 8.33 -6.24 -2.85
C ALA A 76 8.97 -7.32 -1.98
N GLU A 77 9.01 -7.06 -0.69
CA GLU A 77 9.55 -7.96 0.32
C GLU A 77 8.45 -8.48 1.24
N LYS A 78 8.76 -9.54 1.97
CA LYS A 78 7.82 -10.13 2.94
C LYS A 78 7.40 -9.11 3.99
N GLY A 79 6.13 -9.06 4.30
CA GLY A 79 5.56 -8.14 5.29
C GLY A 79 5.22 -6.78 4.72
N GLU A 80 5.41 -6.56 3.43
CA GLU A 80 5.11 -5.30 2.78
C GLU A 80 3.75 -5.32 2.09
N VAL A 81 3.11 -4.17 2.07
CA VAL A 81 1.87 -3.92 1.34
C VAL A 81 2.16 -2.91 0.25
N LEU A 82 1.89 -3.27 -0.99
CA LEU A 82 2.06 -2.34 -2.11
C LEU A 82 0.91 -1.35 -2.15
N VAL A 83 1.24 -0.08 -2.15
CA VAL A 83 0.28 1.01 -2.32
C VAL A 83 0.63 1.73 -3.61
N ILE A 84 -0.19 1.56 -4.62
CA ILE A 84 0.10 2.00 -5.98
C ILE A 84 -0.83 3.16 -6.35
N ASP A 85 -0.23 4.29 -6.72
CA ASP A 85 -0.96 5.41 -7.33
C ASP A 85 -0.79 5.31 -8.84
N ALA A 86 -1.85 4.90 -9.51
CA ALA A 86 -1.87 4.69 -10.96
C ALA A 86 -2.46 5.89 -11.73
N GLY A 87 -2.62 7.02 -11.08
CA GLY A 87 -3.16 8.23 -11.71
C GLY A 87 -4.67 8.19 -11.92
N GLY A 88 -5.37 7.25 -11.28
CA GLY A 88 -6.83 7.13 -11.38
C GLY A 88 -7.34 6.39 -12.59
N TYR A 89 -6.46 5.79 -13.41
CA TYR A 89 -6.86 5.02 -14.61
C TYR A 89 -6.96 3.53 -14.30
N GLU A 90 -8.16 3.01 -14.29
CA GLU A 90 -8.45 1.67 -13.78
C GLU A 90 -8.25 0.54 -14.82
N ASN A 91 -8.35 0.85 -16.10
CA ASN A 91 -8.44 -0.20 -17.13
C ASN A 91 -7.10 -0.75 -17.60
N VAL A 92 -6.01 -0.05 -17.41
CA VAL A 92 -4.69 -0.43 -17.94
C VAL A 92 -3.59 -0.50 -16.89
N ALA A 93 -3.81 0.06 -15.72
CA ALA A 93 -2.78 0.15 -14.67
C ALA A 93 -2.69 -1.10 -13.79
N ILE A 94 -3.56 -2.05 -14.03
CA ILE A 94 -3.63 -3.27 -13.24
C ILE A 94 -2.92 -4.41 -13.94
#